data_8caab49c6262847be0bd113ffe27fe21
#
_entry.id   8caab49c6262847be0bd113ffe27fe21
#
_cell.length_a   1.000
_cell.length_b   1.000
_cell.length_c   1.000
_cell.angle_alpha   90.00
_cell.angle_beta   90.00
_cell.angle_gamma   90.00
#
_symmetry.space_group_name_H-M   'P 1'
#
loop_
_entity.id
_entity.type
_entity.pdbx_description
1 polymer ?
#
loop_
_entity_poly.entity_id
_entity_poly.type
_entity_poly.pdbx_seq_one_letter_code
_entity_poly.pdbx_strand_id
1 'polypeptide(L)'
;MIRDSVVIGLDDTDNPSAGCTTDCFDELLEHLSQSSHGFEVISRRLVRLWPFAPRRTRGNGALSAVIELDSDTHDILRQECERWFEGLLNHSSLDSSEDESPSPVLLICNSDAPLHWYRDTVRGFIEIEDRLAEIDEMGLFMLSGERKWAVSYTH
;
A
#
# COMPACT_ATOMS: atom_id res chain seq x y z
N MET A 1 2.79 15.22 -24.53
CA MET A 1 3.02 14.00 -23.72
C MET A 1 1.70 13.50 -23.16
N ILE A 2 1.46 12.21 -23.22
CA ILE A 2 0.29 11.60 -22.62
C ILE A 2 0.60 11.32 -21.15
N ARG A 3 -0.26 11.77 -20.26
CA ARG A 3 -0.17 11.49 -18.83
C ARG A 3 -1.24 10.50 -18.41
N ASP A 4 -0.83 9.56 -17.60
CA ASP A 4 -1.70 8.56 -17.00
C ASP A 4 -1.87 8.84 -15.49
N SER A 5 -2.91 8.26 -14.90
CA SER A 5 -3.13 8.26 -13.46
C SER A 5 -3.09 6.83 -12.94
N VAL A 6 -2.42 6.65 -11.81
CA VAL A 6 -2.42 5.38 -11.06
C VAL A 6 -2.80 5.64 -9.61
N VAL A 7 -3.31 4.62 -8.93
CA VAL A 7 -3.56 4.65 -7.49
C VAL A 7 -2.55 3.76 -6.80
N ILE A 8 -1.83 4.32 -5.83
CA ILE A 8 -0.93 3.56 -4.95
C ILE A 8 -1.59 3.41 -3.59
N GLY A 9 -1.64 2.19 -3.08
CA GLY A 9 -2.13 1.90 -1.74
C GLY A 9 -1.04 1.29 -0.87
N LEU A 10 -1.04 1.63 0.42
CA LEU A 10 -0.12 1.09 1.42
C LEU A 10 -0.87 0.75 2.70
N ASP A 11 -0.59 -0.43 3.25
CA ASP A 11 -1.18 -0.92 4.49
C ASP A 11 -0.16 -1.69 5.32
N ASP A 12 -0.46 -1.80 6.62
CA ASP A 12 0.22 -2.63 7.62
C ASP A 12 1.73 -2.39 7.74
N THR A 13 2.14 -1.13 7.77
CA THR A 13 3.53 -0.73 8.03
C THR A 13 3.78 -0.31 9.47
N ASP A 14 2.75 -0.28 10.33
CA ASP A 14 2.86 0.14 11.72
C ASP A 14 3.82 -0.74 12.50
N ASN A 15 4.78 -0.09 13.15
CA ASN A 15 5.70 -0.72 14.07
C ASN A 15 5.63 0.03 15.42
N PRO A 16 5.45 -0.65 16.56
CA PRO A 16 5.41 -0.01 17.88
C PRO A 16 6.64 0.84 18.20
N SER A 17 7.79 0.52 17.61
CA SER A 17 9.06 1.21 17.86
C SER A 17 9.49 2.20 16.76
N ALA A 18 8.87 2.21 15.59
CA ALA A 18 9.44 2.94 14.44
C ALA A 18 8.40 3.51 13.46
N GLY A 19 7.47 4.31 13.92
CA GLY A 19 6.58 5.05 13.03
C GLY A 19 5.28 4.33 12.66
N CYS A 20 4.36 5.09 12.09
CA CYS A 20 3.05 4.62 11.67
C CYS A 20 2.94 4.56 10.14
N THR A 21 1.90 3.90 9.65
CA THR A 21 1.64 3.78 8.20
C THR A 21 1.55 5.14 7.52
N THR A 22 1.02 6.15 8.19
CA THR A 22 0.94 7.52 7.68
C THR A 22 2.33 8.10 7.40
N ASP A 23 3.26 7.96 8.33
CA ASP A 23 4.63 8.46 8.17
C ASP A 23 5.37 7.73 7.05
N CYS A 24 5.25 6.41 7.00
CA CYS A 24 5.83 5.60 5.93
C CYS A 24 5.29 5.98 4.55
N PHE A 25 3.99 6.23 4.46
CA PHE A 25 3.37 6.62 3.20
C PHE A 25 3.81 8.02 2.76
N ASP A 26 3.92 8.95 3.69
CA ASP A 26 4.43 10.29 3.39
C ASP A 26 5.88 10.23 2.89
N GLU A 27 6.73 9.41 3.48
CA GLU A 27 8.10 9.18 2.99
C GLU A 27 8.12 8.64 1.55
N LEU A 28 7.26 7.66 1.23
CA LEU A 28 7.15 7.14 -0.13
C LEU A 28 6.73 8.23 -1.12
N LEU A 29 5.69 8.99 -0.79
CA LEU A 29 5.19 10.04 -1.67
C LEU A 29 6.21 11.18 -1.86
N GLU A 30 6.94 11.53 -0.82
CA GLU A 30 8.03 12.50 -0.91
C GLU A 30 9.16 11.97 -1.80
N HIS A 31 9.56 10.72 -1.62
CA HIS A 31 10.56 10.07 -2.48
C HIS A 31 10.17 10.11 -3.96
N LEU A 32 8.93 9.76 -4.27
CA LEU A 32 8.42 9.80 -5.64
C LEU A 32 8.39 11.23 -6.21
N SER A 33 7.92 12.19 -5.42
CA SER A 33 7.83 13.60 -5.85
C SER A 33 9.20 14.24 -6.09
N GLN A 34 10.22 13.85 -5.34
CA GLN A 34 11.59 14.34 -5.49
C GLN A 34 12.36 13.64 -6.60
N SER A 35 11.84 12.53 -7.13
CA SER A 35 12.48 11.85 -8.25
C SER A 35 12.46 12.72 -9.51
N SER A 36 13.46 12.55 -10.37
CA SER A 36 13.55 13.28 -11.64
C SER A 36 12.58 12.80 -12.72
N HIS A 37 11.67 11.88 -12.38
CA HIS A 37 10.82 11.21 -13.36
C HIS A 37 9.44 11.88 -13.56
N GLY A 38 9.17 13.00 -12.88
CA GLY A 38 7.96 13.78 -13.08
C GLY A 38 6.70 13.17 -12.49
N PHE A 39 6.83 12.37 -11.45
CA PHE A 39 5.67 11.86 -10.71
C PHE A 39 5.02 12.99 -9.91
N GLU A 40 3.69 13.12 -10.01
CA GLU A 40 2.92 14.15 -9.33
C GLU A 40 1.84 13.55 -8.44
N VAL A 41 1.89 13.86 -7.15
CA VAL A 41 0.87 13.42 -6.18
C VAL A 41 -0.34 14.34 -6.30
N ILE A 42 -1.45 13.82 -6.81
CA ILE A 42 -2.68 14.59 -7.04
C ILE A 42 -3.59 14.60 -5.80
N SER A 43 -3.72 13.47 -5.13
CA SER A 43 -4.54 13.35 -3.93
C SER A 43 -4.04 12.26 -3.01
N ARG A 44 -4.40 12.39 -1.72
CA ARG A 44 -4.10 11.41 -0.67
C ARG A 44 -5.39 11.07 0.05
N ARG A 45 -5.54 9.83 0.48
CA ARG A 45 -6.71 9.35 1.21
C ARG A 45 -6.28 8.44 2.36
N LEU A 46 -6.91 8.63 3.50
CA LEU A 46 -6.88 7.69 4.62
C LEU A 46 -8.24 7.00 4.70
N VAL A 47 -8.24 5.69 4.64
CA VAL A 47 -9.45 4.87 4.74
C VAL A 47 -9.43 4.12 6.06
N ARG A 48 -10.46 4.33 6.88
CA ARG A 48 -10.69 3.54 8.10
C ARG A 48 -11.37 2.23 7.73
N LEU A 49 -10.79 1.14 8.21
CA LEU A 49 -11.26 -0.21 7.95
C LEU A 49 -12.05 -0.75 9.16
N TRP A 50 -12.50 -1.98 9.10
CA TRP A 50 -13.29 -2.60 10.16
C TRP A 50 -12.57 -2.54 11.52
N PRO A 51 -13.15 -1.86 12.53
CA PRO A 51 -12.44 -1.56 13.78
C PRO A 51 -12.24 -2.79 14.70
N PHE A 52 -12.90 -3.90 14.41
CA PHE A 52 -12.83 -5.12 15.21
C PHE A 52 -11.92 -6.21 14.60
N ALA A 53 -11.13 -5.87 13.60
CA ALA A 53 -10.19 -6.82 13.02
C ALA A 53 -9.21 -7.36 14.07
N PRO A 54 -8.97 -8.68 14.16
CA PRO A 54 -8.14 -9.28 15.21
C PRO A 54 -6.71 -8.78 15.25
N ARG A 55 -6.15 -8.42 14.11
CA ARG A 55 -4.76 -7.98 13.95
C ARG A 55 -4.67 -6.54 13.42
N ARG A 56 -5.41 -5.66 14.03
CA ARG A 56 -5.34 -4.25 13.68
C ARG A 56 -4.25 -3.54 14.48
N THR A 57 -3.69 -2.51 13.89
CA THR A 57 -2.89 -1.52 14.59
C THR A 57 -3.63 -0.19 14.64
N ARG A 58 -3.58 0.49 15.78
CA ARG A 58 -4.13 1.83 16.08
C ARG A 58 -5.56 2.05 15.57
N GLY A 59 -6.07 2.22 14.64
CA GLY A 59 -7.44 2.43 14.19
C GLY A 59 -7.75 1.70 12.89
N ASN A 60 -6.91 0.77 12.52
CA ASN A 60 -7.03 -0.03 11.30
C ASN A 60 -7.29 0.84 10.07
N GLY A 61 -6.29 1.61 9.65
CA GLY A 61 -6.37 2.50 8.50
C GLY A 61 -5.44 2.08 7.38
N ALA A 62 -5.91 2.20 6.15
CA ALA A 62 -5.11 2.07 4.95
C ALA A 62 -4.98 3.41 4.23
N LEU A 63 -3.88 3.62 3.54
CA LEU A 63 -3.57 4.86 2.86
C LEU A 63 -3.51 4.66 1.35
N SER A 64 -3.97 5.63 0.60
CA SER A 64 -3.83 5.65 -0.85
C SER A 64 -3.54 7.03 -1.39
N ALA A 65 -2.95 7.09 -2.58
CA ALA A 65 -2.71 8.33 -3.31
C ALA A 65 -2.93 8.12 -4.80
N VAL A 66 -3.38 9.15 -5.47
CA VAL A 66 -3.41 9.21 -6.92
C VAL A 66 -2.13 9.89 -7.40
N ILE A 67 -1.42 9.22 -8.29
CA ILE A 67 -0.17 9.70 -8.90
C ILE A 67 -0.41 9.90 -10.39
N GLU A 68 -0.11 11.08 -10.90
CA GLU A 68 0.02 11.33 -12.34
C GLU A 68 1.48 11.11 -12.78
N LEU A 69 1.64 10.48 -13.93
CA LEU A 69 2.93 10.16 -14.52
C LEU A 69 2.85 10.15 -16.04
N ASP A 70 3.97 10.27 -16.69
CA ASP A 70 4.05 10.07 -18.13
C ASP A 70 3.82 8.60 -18.47
N SER A 71 3.08 8.33 -19.55
CA SER A 71 2.62 6.97 -19.89
C SER A 71 3.74 5.95 -20.15
N ASP A 72 4.97 6.42 -20.41
CA ASP A 72 6.14 5.58 -20.60
C ASP A 72 6.96 5.34 -19.31
N THR A 73 6.51 5.86 -18.16
CA THR A 73 7.24 5.79 -16.87
C THR A 73 6.63 4.84 -15.84
N HIS A 74 5.64 4.03 -16.22
CA HIS A 74 5.02 3.05 -15.30
C HIS A 74 6.02 2.06 -14.70
N ASP A 75 6.94 1.53 -15.50
CA ASP A 75 7.96 0.60 -15.01
C ASP A 75 8.95 1.27 -14.06
N ILE A 76 9.27 2.55 -14.31
CA ILE A 76 10.11 3.33 -13.39
C ILE A 76 9.42 3.55 -12.06
N LEU A 77 8.12 3.86 -12.07
CA LEU A 77 7.33 3.98 -10.84
C LEU A 77 7.36 2.69 -10.02
N ARG A 78 7.15 1.55 -10.66
CA ARG A 78 7.23 0.23 -10.01
C ARG A 78 8.60 -0.03 -9.40
N GLN A 79 9.67 0.25 -10.12
CA GLN A 79 11.04 0.09 -9.65
C GLN A 79 11.34 0.99 -8.44
N GLU A 80 10.90 2.24 -8.46
CA GLU A 80 11.06 3.15 -7.33
C GLU A 80 10.29 2.67 -6.10
N CYS A 81 9.08 2.17 -6.28
CA CYS A 81 8.28 1.58 -5.21
C CYS A 81 8.95 0.30 -4.65
N GLU A 82 9.45 -0.58 -5.51
CA GLU A 82 10.20 -1.79 -5.09
C GLU A 82 11.41 -1.43 -4.24
N ARG A 83 12.20 -0.49 -4.70
CA ARG A 83 13.41 -0.05 -3.99
C ARG A 83 13.09 0.53 -2.62
N TRP A 84 12.08 1.38 -2.54
CA TRP A 84 11.62 1.93 -1.27
C TRP A 84 11.07 0.83 -0.35
N PHE A 85 10.28 -0.09 -0.88
CA PHE A 85 9.67 -1.19 -0.13
C PHE A 85 10.72 -2.17 0.43
N GLU A 86 11.75 -2.50 -0.33
CA GLU A 86 12.89 -3.29 0.14
C GLU A 86 13.59 -2.60 1.32
N GLY A 87 13.80 -1.30 1.24
CA GLY A 87 14.34 -0.51 2.34
C GLY A 87 13.47 -0.58 3.59
N LEU A 88 12.16 -0.50 3.44
CA LEU A 88 11.19 -0.64 4.53
C LEU A 88 11.28 -2.02 5.20
N LEU A 89 11.35 -3.10 4.43
CA LEU A 89 11.48 -4.47 4.96
C LEU A 89 12.80 -4.68 5.71
N ASN A 90 13.90 -4.14 5.21
CA ASN A 90 15.20 -4.24 5.85
C ASN A 90 15.25 -3.53 7.21
N HIS A 91 14.56 -2.40 7.36
CA HIS A 91 14.45 -1.71 8.64
C HIS A 91 13.54 -2.42 9.65
N SER A 92 12.47 -3.06 9.19
CA SER A 92 11.53 -3.76 10.07
C SER A 92 12.08 -5.06 10.64
N SER A 93 13.03 -5.71 9.99
CA SER A 93 13.56 -7.02 10.40
C SER A 93 14.50 -6.95 11.60
N LEU A 94 14.93 -5.75 11.99
CA LEU A 94 15.98 -5.57 13.01
C LEU A 94 15.44 -5.47 14.45
N ASP A 95 14.14 -5.19 14.68
CA ASP A 95 13.66 -4.72 16.00
C ASP A 95 12.38 -5.38 16.54
N SER A 96 11.83 -6.44 15.95
CA SER A 96 10.52 -6.93 16.39
C SER A 96 10.47 -8.43 16.70
N SER A 97 9.73 -8.77 17.79
CA SER A 97 9.25 -10.13 18.02
C SER A 97 8.34 -10.59 16.85
N GLU A 98 8.35 -11.87 16.53
CA GLU A 98 7.63 -12.42 15.38
C GLU A 98 6.12 -12.10 15.35
N ASP A 99 5.50 -11.90 16.52
CA ASP A 99 4.06 -11.65 16.64
C ASP A 99 3.65 -10.19 16.41
N GLU A 100 4.58 -9.24 16.53
CA GLU A 100 4.32 -7.79 16.39
C GLU A 100 4.90 -7.18 15.12
N SER A 101 5.54 -7.97 14.27
CA SER A 101 6.14 -7.48 13.03
C SER A 101 5.07 -7.01 12.05
N PRO A 102 5.25 -5.83 11.44
CA PRO A 102 4.38 -5.39 10.36
C PRO A 102 4.46 -6.34 9.16
N SER A 103 3.37 -6.47 8.44
CA SER A 103 3.30 -7.20 7.18
C SER A 103 2.86 -6.25 6.07
N PRO A 104 3.75 -5.34 5.63
CA PRO A 104 3.38 -4.28 4.71
C PRO A 104 2.95 -4.81 3.36
N VAL A 105 1.98 -4.13 2.77
CA VAL A 105 1.50 -4.37 1.41
C VAL A 105 1.43 -3.06 0.67
N LEU A 106 2.00 -3.03 -0.52
CA LEU A 106 1.90 -1.95 -1.47
C LEU A 106 1.23 -2.46 -2.74
N LEU A 107 0.22 -1.73 -3.20
CA LEU A 107 -0.54 -2.08 -4.40
C LEU A 107 -0.55 -0.89 -5.35
N ILE A 108 -0.34 -1.14 -6.64
CA ILE A 108 -0.49 -0.14 -7.70
C ILE A 108 -1.60 -0.59 -8.64
N CYS A 109 -2.62 0.25 -8.78
CA CYS A 109 -3.74 0.05 -9.69
C CYS A 109 -3.70 1.10 -10.79
N ASN A 110 -3.87 0.69 -12.04
CA ASN A 110 -3.96 1.60 -13.19
C ASN A 110 -5.34 2.30 -13.29
N SER A 111 -6.29 1.89 -12.46
CA SER A 111 -7.63 2.46 -12.34
C SER A 111 -8.08 2.39 -10.89
N ASP A 112 -9.24 2.96 -10.59
CA ASP A 112 -9.82 2.82 -9.25
C ASP A 112 -10.01 1.33 -8.90
N ALA A 113 -9.68 0.98 -7.66
CA ALA A 113 -9.96 -0.35 -7.14
C ALA A 113 -11.48 -0.62 -7.12
N PRO A 114 -11.90 -1.89 -7.27
CA PRO A 114 -13.32 -2.22 -7.23
C PRO A 114 -14.01 -1.72 -5.96
N LEU A 115 -15.16 -1.07 -6.09
CA LEU A 115 -15.86 -0.48 -4.96
C LEU A 115 -16.26 -1.51 -3.88
N HIS A 116 -16.48 -2.77 -4.27
CA HIS A 116 -16.79 -3.82 -3.30
C HIS A 116 -15.60 -4.11 -2.36
N TRP A 117 -14.36 -3.91 -2.79
CA TRP A 117 -13.19 -4.05 -1.92
C TRP A 117 -13.28 -3.13 -0.70
N TYR A 118 -13.61 -1.87 -0.94
CA TYR A 118 -13.81 -0.90 0.14
C TYR A 118 -15.00 -1.31 1.03
N ARG A 119 -16.15 -1.59 0.44
CA ARG A 119 -17.38 -1.92 1.17
C ARG A 119 -17.22 -3.15 2.07
N ASP A 120 -16.58 -4.19 1.55
CA ASP A 120 -16.37 -5.43 2.28
C ASP A 120 -15.43 -5.22 3.46
N THR A 121 -14.34 -4.50 3.24
CA THR A 121 -13.30 -4.29 4.28
C THR A 121 -13.75 -3.37 5.41
N VAL A 122 -14.65 -2.43 5.16
CA VAL A 122 -15.22 -1.58 6.24
C VAL A 122 -16.34 -2.27 7.02
N ARG A 123 -16.90 -3.35 6.49
CA ARG A 123 -18.03 -4.06 7.09
C ARG A 123 -17.66 -5.33 7.84
N GLY A 124 -16.51 -5.92 7.55
CA GLY A 124 -16.13 -7.17 8.13
C GLY A 124 -14.76 -7.67 7.76
N PHE A 125 -14.48 -8.89 8.15
CA PHE A 125 -13.25 -9.61 7.84
C PHE A 125 -13.31 -10.16 6.40
N ILE A 126 -12.19 -10.06 5.68
CA ILE A 126 -12.03 -10.60 4.32
C ILE A 126 -10.91 -11.63 4.33
N GLU A 127 -11.17 -12.80 3.76
CA GLU A 127 -10.12 -13.79 3.56
C GLU A 127 -9.10 -13.29 2.53
N ILE A 128 -7.83 -13.43 2.88
CA ILE A 128 -6.74 -12.91 2.06
C ILE A 128 -6.67 -13.60 0.69
N GLU A 129 -6.98 -14.88 0.64
CA GLU A 129 -6.94 -15.70 -0.58
C GLU A 129 -7.91 -15.16 -1.64
N ASP A 130 -9.11 -14.75 -1.23
CA ASP A 130 -10.11 -14.19 -2.13
C ASP A 130 -9.60 -12.90 -2.76
N ARG A 131 -8.98 -12.03 -1.95
CA ARG A 131 -8.45 -10.76 -2.44
C ARG A 131 -7.21 -10.95 -3.33
N LEU A 132 -6.32 -11.87 -2.99
CA LEU A 132 -5.15 -12.19 -3.79
C LEU A 132 -5.54 -12.74 -5.17
N ALA A 133 -6.59 -13.57 -5.24
CA ALA A 133 -7.10 -14.08 -6.49
C ALA A 133 -7.62 -12.97 -7.40
N GLU A 134 -8.37 -12.00 -6.86
CA GLU A 134 -8.85 -10.84 -7.60
C GLU A 134 -7.70 -9.95 -8.11
N ILE A 135 -6.68 -9.72 -7.28
CA ILE A 135 -5.48 -8.94 -7.65
C ILE A 135 -4.75 -9.59 -8.82
N ASP A 136 -4.57 -10.92 -8.74
CA ASP A 136 -3.93 -11.70 -9.81
C ASP A 136 -4.75 -11.67 -11.09
N GLU A 137 -6.06 -11.88 -11.01
CA GLU A 137 -6.98 -11.83 -12.15
C GLU A 137 -6.97 -10.47 -12.84
N MET A 138 -6.88 -9.37 -12.08
CA MET A 138 -6.80 -8.01 -12.61
C MET A 138 -5.39 -7.64 -13.12
N GLY A 139 -4.38 -8.45 -12.86
CA GLY A 139 -3.00 -8.18 -13.25
C GLY A 139 -2.39 -6.97 -12.55
N LEU A 140 -2.77 -6.69 -11.31
CA LEU A 140 -2.27 -5.55 -10.55
C LEU A 140 -0.87 -5.81 -9.99
N PHE A 141 -0.08 -4.75 -9.88
CA PHE A 141 1.24 -4.81 -9.28
C PHE A 141 1.12 -4.77 -7.75
N MET A 142 1.69 -5.76 -7.07
CA MET A 142 1.65 -5.87 -5.61
C MET A 142 3.01 -6.24 -5.05
N LEU A 143 3.40 -5.56 -3.97
CA LEU A 143 4.54 -5.90 -3.13
C LEU A 143 4.00 -6.28 -1.75
N SER A 144 4.51 -7.36 -1.16
CA SER A 144 4.12 -7.79 0.18
C SER A 144 5.31 -8.25 1.00
N GLY A 145 5.24 -8.02 2.31
CA GLY A 145 6.16 -8.62 3.27
C GLY A 145 5.98 -10.14 3.36
N GLU A 146 6.86 -10.81 4.11
CA GLU A 146 6.88 -12.28 4.20
C GLU A 146 5.62 -12.88 4.85
N ARG A 147 4.86 -12.10 5.63
CA ARG A 147 3.61 -12.54 6.24
C ARG A 147 2.42 -12.22 5.35
N LYS A 148 1.72 -13.25 4.94
CA LYS A 148 0.58 -13.17 4.02
C LYS A 148 -0.75 -12.84 4.71
N TRP A 149 -0.77 -11.96 5.68
CA TRP A 149 -2.04 -11.61 6.38
C TRP A 149 -2.28 -10.13 6.55
N ALA A 150 -1.91 -9.35 5.60
CA ALA A 150 -2.38 -7.98 5.58
C ALA A 150 -3.92 -7.96 5.60
N VAL A 151 -4.46 -7.13 6.46
CA VAL A 151 -5.89 -7.10 6.77
C VAL A 151 -6.70 -6.48 5.64
N SER A 152 -6.06 -5.77 4.72
CA SER A 152 -6.76 -5.15 3.61
C SER A 152 -5.85 -4.89 2.41
N TYR A 153 -6.32 -5.28 1.26
CA TYR A 153 -5.78 -4.88 -0.04
C TYR A 153 -6.73 -3.90 -0.75
N THR A 154 -7.38 -3.02 0.01
CA THR A 154 -8.46 -2.17 -0.47
C THR A 154 -8.05 -0.72 -0.53
N HIS A 155 -7.54 -0.26 -1.62
CA HIS A 155 -7.12 1.14 -1.76
C HIS A 155 -7.76 1.84 -2.95
#